data_afc6803b7d4e384eadc5bb045b3ffa80
#
_entry.id   afc6803b7d4e384eadc5bb045b3ffa80
#
_cell.length_a   1.000
_cell.length_b   1.000
_cell.length_c   1.000
_cell.angle_alpha   90.00
_cell.angle_beta   90.00
_cell.angle_gamma   90.00
#
_symmetry.space_group_name_H-M   'P 1'
#
loop_
_entity.id
_entity.type
_entity.pdbx_description
1 polymer ?
#
loop_
_entity_poly.entity_id
_entity_poly.type
_entity_poly.pdbx_seq_one_letter_code
_entity_poly.pdbx_strand_id
1 'polypeptide(L)'
;CMTAFLGKAKGCTYIADTYDDPWIDDFISGAFYEAEEAVSREYGFTEEERKEWVDFIMNAPKNRNLKDEIRRVAAGPKGKLSRGNRFTGPALLCMKHHILPYYLAKGIAYGFLYRDEEEPESIEITDYVKEHGIREAIMKYCGLLPDEWELLDLIGAQYQEALKQR
;
A
#
# COMPACT_ATOMS: atom_id res chain seq x y z
N CYS A 1 0.68 7.27 0.57
CA CYS A 1 0.08 6.67 -0.64
C CYS A 1 -0.94 5.58 -0.29
N MET A 2 -0.59 4.61 0.56
CA MET A 2 -1.53 3.58 1.05
C MET A 2 -2.75 4.24 1.71
N THR A 3 -2.52 5.20 2.59
CA THR A 3 -3.54 6.06 3.20
C THR A 3 -4.53 6.64 2.18
N ALA A 4 -4.03 7.05 0.99
CA ALA A 4 -4.89 7.61 -0.05
C ALA A 4 -5.80 6.56 -0.69
N PHE A 5 -5.30 5.35 -0.96
CA PHE A 5 -6.12 4.27 -1.50
C PHE A 5 -7.22 3.83 -0.51
N LEU A 6 -6.86 3.71 0.77
CA LEU A 6 -7.81 3.39 1.83
C LEU A 6 -8.83 4.52 2.04
N GLY A 7 -8.35 5.76 2.10
CA GLY A 7 -9.21 6.93 2.26
C GLY A 7 -10.21 7.10 1.12
N LYS A 8 -9.78 6.85 -0.13
CA LYS A 8 -10.71 6.84 -1.29
C LYS A 8 -11.80 5.79 -1.11
N ALA A 9 -11.45 4.59 -0.66
CA ALA A 9 -12.42 3.52 -0.40
C ALA A 9 -13.42 3.88 0.71
N LYS A 10 -13.04 4.75 1.64
CA LYS A 10 -13.86 5.27 2.75
C LYS A 10 -14.54 6.61 2.46
N GLY A 11 -14.33 7.19 1.27
CA GLY A 11 -14.96 8.45 0.87
C GLY A 11 -14.32 9.71 1.49
N CYS A 12 -13.11 9.63 2.04
CA CYS A 12 -12.38 10.77 2.56
C CYS A 12 -11.94 11.72 1.43
N THR A 13 -11.79 13.00 1.73
CA THR A 13 -11.29 14.02 0.80
C THR A 13 -9.82 14.32 1.02
N TYR A 14 -9.39 14.46 2.26
CA TYR A 14 -8.01 14.78 2.63
C TYR A 14 -7.33 13.62 3.35
N ILE A 15 -6.01 13.54 3.24
CA ILE A 15 -5.20 12.52 3.91
C ILE A 15 -5.37 12.59 5.43
N ALA A 16 -5.41 13.81 5.99
CA ALA A 16 -5.56 13.99 7.43
C ALA A 16 -6.89 13.43 7.97
N ASP A 17 -7.96 13.43 7.17
CA ASP A 17 -9.27 12.91 7.56
C ASP A 17 -9.27 11.38 7.76
N THR A 18 -8.36 10.68 7.07
CA THR A 18 -8.25 9.22 7.17
C THR A 18 -7.82 8.75 8.55
N TYR A 19 -7.09 9.59 9.29
CA TYR A 19 -6.60 9.27 10.64
C TYR A 19 -7.68 9.43 11.72
N ASP A 20 -8.87 9.89 11.36
CA ASP A 20 -10.05 9.86 12.24
C ASP A 20 -10.73 8.48 12.23
N ASP A 21 -10.42 7.62 11.25
CA ASP A 21 -10.86 6.24 11.20
C ASP A 21 -9.80 5.34 11.89
N PRO A 22 -10.10 4.78 13.09
CA PRO A 22 -9.14 3.95 13.83
C PRO A 22 -8.66 2.73 13.04
N TRP A 23 -9.49 2.19 12.14
CA TRP A 23 -9.12 1.07 11.30
C TRP A 23 -8.04 1.46 10.27
N ILE A 24 -8.12 2.66 9.69
CA ILE A 24 -7.08 3.16 8.76
C ILE A 24 -5.79 3.45 9.52
N ASP A 25 -5.86 4.09 10.70
CA ASP A 25 -4.67 4.42 11.50
C ASP A 25 -3.93 3.14 11.94
N ASP A 26 -4.66 2.14 12.42
CA ASP A 26 -4.11 0.82 12.79
C ASP A 26 -3.49 0.11 11.59
N PHE A 27 -4.19 0.14 10.45
CA PHE A 27 -3.71 -0.45 9.21
C PHE A 27 -2.39 0.17 8.73
N ILE A 28 -2.32 1.51 8.70
CA ILE A 28 -1.11 2.22 8.26
C ILE A 28 0.04 1.96 9.23
N SER A 29 -0.24 1.92 10.52
CA SER A 29 0.74 1.58 11.55
C SER A 29 1.30 0.17 11.33
N GLY A 30 0.44 -0.82 11.08
CA GLY A 30 0.86 -2.19 10.80
C GLY A 30 1.76 -2.29 9.56
N ALA A 31 1.35 -1.67 8.44
CA ALA A 31 2.15 -1.66 7.22
C ALA A 31 3.52 -0.96 7.41
N PHE A 32 3.53 0.05 8.26
CA PHE A 32 4.74 0.77 8.59
C PHE A 32 5.71 -0.08 9.41
N TYR A 33 5.20 -0.78 10.45
CA TYR A 33 6.00 -1.69 11.25
C TYR A 33 6.59 -2.85 10.45
N GLU A 34 5.82 -3.42 9.50
CA GLU A 34 6.32 -4.45 8.59
C GLU A 34 7.51 -3.94 7.77
N ALA A 35 7.35 -2.78 7.13
CA ALA A 35 8.39 -2.17 6.29
C ALA A 35 9.62 -1.78 7.12
N GLU A 36 9.42 -1.16 8.27
CA GLU A 36 10.47 -0.69 9.16
C GLU A 36 11.30 -1.86 9.72
N GLU A 37 10.67 -2.93 10.17
CA GLU A 37 11.34 -4.12 10.64
C GLU A 37 12.21 -4.74 9.54
N ALA A 38 11.69 -4.83 8.31
CA ALA A 38 12.43 -5.37 7.17
C ALA A 38 13.64 -4.49 6.81
N VAL A 39 13.46 -3.17 6.77
CA VAL A 39 14.53 -2.20 6.51
C VAL A 39 15.61 -2.28 7.60
N SER A 40 15.21 -2.39 8.86
CA SER A 40 16.16 -2.48 9.97
C SER A 40 17.00 -3.75 9.92
N ARG A 41 16.40 -4.89 9.57
CA ARG A 41 17.15 -6.14 9.36
C ARG A 41 18.10 -6.07 8.15
N GLU A 42 17.71 -5.37 7.11
CA GLU A 42 18.53 -5.23 5.91
C GLU A 42 19.75 -4.33 6.13
N TYR A 43 19.56 -3.20 6.83
CA TYR A 43 20.56 -2.13 6.93
C TYR A 43 21.19 -1.97 8.32
N GLY A 44 20.70 -2.67 9.32
CA GLY A 44 21.28 -2.69 10.67
C GLY A 44 21.01 -1.42 11.48
N PHE A 45 19.87 -0.77 11.29
CA PHE A 45 19.49 0.40 12.09
C PHE A 45 19.29 0.07 13.56
N THR A 46 19.75 0.97 14.45
CA THR A 46 19.50 0.88 15.88
C THR A 46 18.03 1.16 16.23
N GLU A 47 17.59 0.73 17.40
CA GLU A 47 16.23 1.01 17.88
C GLU A 47 15.94 2.51 18.05
N GLU A 48 16.94 3.29 18.44
CA GLU A 48 16.82 4.75 18.59
C GLU A 48 16.61 5.44 17.25
N GLU A 49 17.44 5.12 16.23
CA GLU A 49 17.30 5.64 14.87
C GLU A 49 15.94 5.28 14.27
N ARG A 50 15.47 4.07 14.51
CA ARG A 50 14.16 3.59 14.07
C ARG A 50 13.03 4.43 14.65
N LYS A 51 13.04 4.65 15.97
CA LYS A 51 11.99 5.36 16.68
C LYS A 51 11.84 6.80 16.22
N GLU A 52 12.94 7.55 16.10
CA GLU A 52 12.90 8.93 15.61
C GLU A 52 12.29 9.02 14.20
N TRP A 53 12.67 8.10 13.33
CA TRP A 53 12.19 8.07 11.95
C TRP A 53 10.70 7.69 11.85
N VAL A 54 10.28 6.68 12.62
CA VAL A 54 8.88 6.25 12.70
C VAL A 54 8.00 7.39 13.20
N ASP A 55 8.36 8.03 14.31
CA ASP A 55 7.61 9.14 14.89
C ASP A 55 7.44 10.30 13.89
N PHE A 56 8.48 10.64 13.16
CA PHE A 56 8.42 11.69 12.13
C PHE A 56 7.44 11.32 11.00
N ILE A 57 7.55 10.12 10.42
CA ILE A 57 6.75 9.71 9.26
C ILE A 57 5.28 9.47 9.64
N MET A 58 5.01 8.93 10.82
CA MET A 58 3.65 8.67 11.27
C MET A 58 2.87 9.95 11.63
N ASN A 59 3.56 11.01 12.06
CA ASN A 59 2.91 12.24 12.48
C ASN A 59 2.76 13.28 11.36
N ALA A 60 3.68 13.32 10.40
CA ALA A 60 3.64 14.31 9.32
C ALA A 60 2.32 14.30 8.52
N PRO A 61 1.73 13.16 8.13
CA PRO A 61 0.48 13.11 7.36
C PRO A 61 -0.76 13.53 8.17
N LYS A 62 -0.67 13.53 9.50
CA LYS A 62 -1.78 13.93 10.40
C LYS A 62 -1.98 15.45 10.46
N ASN A 63 -1.07 16.22 9.86
CA ASN A 63 -1.15 17.69 9.87
C ASN A 63 -2.26 18.20 8.96
N ARG A 64 -3.39 18.61 9.55
CA ARG A 64 -4.57 19.13 8.84
C ARG A 64 -4.33 20.43 8.06
N ASN A 65 -3.27 21.18 8.41
CA ASN A 65 -2.94 22.42 7.70
C ASN A 65 -2.39 22.15 6.28
N LEU A 66 -1.91 20.95 5.99
CA LEU A 66 -1.39 20.60 4.68
C LEU A 66 -2.47 20.49 3.60
N LYS A 67 -3.73 20.22 3.97
CA LYS A 67 -4.88 20.01 3.05
C LYS A 67 -4.50 19.11 1.88
N ASP A 68 -3.83 18.01 2.18
CA ASP A 68 -3.30 17.09 1.19
C ASP A 68 -4.44 16.21 0.64
N GLU A 69 -4.85 16.45 -0.59
CA GLU A 69 -5.98 15.76 -1.20
C GLU A 69 -5.63 14.30 -1.53
N ILE A 70 -6.56 13.40 -1.23
CA ILE A 70 -6.45 11.96 -1.53
C ILE A 70 -6.15 11.73 -3.01
N ARG A 71 -6.85 12.42 -3.91
CA ARG A 71 -6.64 12.30 -5.36
C ARG A 71 -5.19 12.61 -5.75
N ARG A 72 -4.63 13.71 -5.25
CA ARG A 72 -3.24 14.10 -5.51
C ARG A 72 -2.24 13.05 -5.02
N VAL A 73 -2.47 12.52 -3.82
CA VAL A 73 -1.58 11.51 -3.21
C VAL A 73 -1.74 10.14 -3.86
N ALA A 74 -2.93 9.81 -4.37
CA ALA A 74 -3.21 8.54 -5.05
C ALA A 74 -2.75 8.53 -6.53
N ALA A 75 -2.55 9.70 -7.16
CA ALA A 75 -2.19 9.82 -8.57
C ALA A 75 -0.96 8.99 -8.96
N GLY A 76 -0.93 8.47 -10.18
CA GLY A 76 0.14 7.61 -10.71
C GLY A 76 0.24 6.25 -9.99
N PRO A 77 -0.85 5.47 -9.90
CA PRO A 77 -0.85 4.20 -9.15
C PRO A 77 0.07 3.13 -9.74
N LYS A 78 0.32 3.11 -11.05
CA LYS A 78 1.27 2.18 -11.67
C LYS A 78 2.67 2.32 -11.09
N GLY A 79 3.17 3.55 -11.02
CA GLY A 79 4.46 3.81 -10.42
C GLY A 79 4.53 3.40 -8.97
N LYS A 80 3.47 3.65 -8.19
CA LYS A 80 3.42 3.30 -6.76
C LYS A 80 3.38 1.81 -6.50
N LEU A 81 2.72 1.04 -7.37
CA LEU A 81 2.63 -0.42 -7.29
C LEU A 81 3.87 -1.14 -7.82
N SER A 82 4.70 -0.48 -8.64
CA SER A 82 5.82 -1.13 -9.33
C SER A 82 6.84 -1.75 -8.36
N ARG A 83 7.56 -2.78 -8.83
CA ARG A 83 8.44 -3.67 -8.06
C ARG A 83 9.39 -2.98 -7.09
N GLY A 84 10.08 -1.95 -7.50
CA GLY A 84 11.06 -1.23 -6.68
C GLY A 84 10.49 -0.07 -5.87
N ASN A 85 9.17 0.09 -5.82
CA ASN A 85 8.55 1.27 -5.25
C ASN A 85 7.85 0.97 -3.91
N ARG A 86 7.07 1.92 -3.45
CA ARG A 86 6.57 2.21 -2.10
C ARG A 86 5.79 1.09 -1.40
N PHE A 87 5.28 0.11 -2.14
CA PHE A 87 4.52 -1.02 -1.59
C PHE A 87 5.21 -2.34 -1.88
N THR A 88 5.43 -2.62 -3.16
CA THR A 88 6.01 -3.90 -3.61
C THR A 88 7.45 -4.05 -3.17
N GLY A 89 8.26 -2.98 -3.18
CA GLY A 89 9.64 -3.02 -2.69
C GLY A 89 9.73 -3.43 -1.22
N PRO A 90 9.07 -2.73 -0.28
CA PRO A 90 9.01 -3.14 1.12
C PRO A 90 8.41 -4.53 1.34
N ALA A 91 7.36 -4.92 0.59
CA ALA A 91 6.78 -6.26 0.72
C ALA A 91 7.77 -7.37 0.32
N LEU A 92 8.53 -7.17 -0.76
CA LEU A 92 9.59 -8.09 -1.16
C LEU A 92 10.73 -8.13 -0.13
N LEU A 93 11.07 -7.01 0.47
CA LEU A 93 12.06 -6.95 1.53
C LEU A 93 11.60 -7.71 2.78
N CYS A 94 10.32 -7.61 3.14
CA CYS A 94 9.71 -8.41 4.20
C CYS A 94 9.87 -9.91 3.90
N MET A 95 9.50 -10.35 2.68
CA MET A 95 9.66 -11.75 2.27
C MET A 95 11.11 -12.23 2.38
N LYS A 96 12.08 -11.42 1.96
CA LYS A 96 13.52 -11.71 2.09
C LYS A 96 13.94 -11.96 3.54
N HIS A 97 13.35 -11.26 4.49
CA HIS A 97 13.66 -11.36 5.92
C HIS A 97 12.69 -12.24 6.71
N HIS A 98 11.87 -13.05 6.02
CA HIS A 98 10.88 -13.95 6.63
C HIS A 98 9.85 -13.21 7.50
N ILE A 99 9.49 -11.99 7.13
CA ILE A 99 8.41 -11.20 7.73
C ILE A 99 7.19 -11.32 6.80
N LEU A 100 6.03 -11.69 7.36
CA LEU A 100 4.80 -11.74 6.59
C LEU A 100 4.30 -10.31 6.30
N PRO A 101 4.28 -9.83 5.04
CA PRO A 101 3.87 -8.47 4.70
C PRO A 101 2.34 -8.37 4.57
N TYR A 102 1.62 -8.65 5.66
CA TYR A 102 0.16 -8.71 5.66
C TYR A 102 -0.50 -7.37 5.30
N TYR A 103 -0.10 -6.30 6.00
CA TYR A 103 -0.65 -4.97 5.78
C TYR A 103 -0.14 -4.34 4.47
N LEU A 104 1.10 -4.58 4.10
CA LEU A 104 1.65 -4.14 2.81
C LEU A 104 0.91 -4.81 1.65
N ALA A 105 0.68 -6.12 1.70
CA ALA A 105 -0.08 -6.87 0.69
C ALA A 105 -1.52 -6.37 0.58
N LYS A 106 -2.16 -6.08 1.71
CA LYS A 106 -3.49 -5.49 1.75
C LYS A 106 -3.52 -4.08 1.15
N GLY A 107 -2.50 -3.26 1.41
CA GLY A 107 -2.34 -1.95 0.80
C GLY A 107 -2.17 -2.01 -0.72
N ILE A 108 -1.40 -2.99 -1.23
CA ILE A 108 -1.29 -3.28 -2.66
C ILE A 108 -2.66 -3.65 -3.24
N ALA A 109 -3.42 -4.51 -2.56
CA ALA A 109 -4.77 -4.90 -2.96
C ALA A 109 -5.71 -3.70 -3.10
N TYR A 110 -5.68 -2.76 -2.16
CA TYR A 110 -6.44 -1.50 -2.27
C TYR A 110 -5.95 -0.61 -3.43
N GLY A 111 -4.68 -0.67 -3.79
CA GLY A 111 -4.15 -0.02 -4.99
C GLY A 111 -4.78 -0.57 -6.28
N PHE A 112 -5.01 -1.88 -6.37
CA PHE A 112 -5.74 -2.53 -7.48
C PHE A 112 -7.25 -2.26 -7.48
N LEU A 113 -7.81 -1.90 -6.35
CA LEU A 113 -9.22 -1.48 -6.22
C LEU A 113 -9.44 0.01 -6.42
N TYR A 114 -8.36 0.81 -6.38
CA TYR A 114 -8.45 2.25 -6.57
C TYR A 114 -8.90 2.58 -7.99
N ARG A 115 -10.04 3.27 -8.10
CA ARG A 115 -10.56 3.79 -9.36
C ARG A 115 -11.01 5.23 -9.16
N ASP A 116 -10.52 6.11 -9.99
CA ASP A 116 -10.94 7.51 -10.08
C ASP A 116 -11.08 7.87 -11.55
N GLU A 117 -12.22 8.42 -11.95
CA GLU A 117 -12.52 8.71 -13.36
C GLU A 117 -11.62 9.80 -13.96
N GLU A 118 -10.92 10.56 -13.13
CA GLU A 118 -9.94 11.56 -13.58
C GLU A 118 -8.48 11.05 -13.49
N GLU A 119 -8.26 9.77 -13.09
CA GLU A 119 -6.95 9.14 -13.03
C GLU A 119 -6.87 7.98 -14.04
N PRO A 120 -6.35 8.22 -15.26
CA PRO A 120 -6.34 7.22 -16.33
C PRO A 120 -5.63 5.92 -15.98
N GLU A 121 -4.55 5.98 -15.18
CA GLU A 121 -3.84 4.77 -14.76
C GLU A 121 -4.68 3.89 -13.85
N SER A 122 -5.52 4.48 -13.00
CA SER A 122 -6.43 3.73 -12.12
C SER A 122 -7.52 3.01 -12.92
N ILE A 123 -8.01 3.66 -13.98
CA ILE A 123 -8.95 3.06 -14.92
C ILE A 123 -8.31 1.87 -15.62
N GLU A 124 -7.13 2.07 -16.20
CA GLU A 124 -6.38 1.01 -16.89
C GLU A 124 -6.11 -0.19 -15.99
N ILE A 125 -5.64 0.03 -14.74
CA ILE A 125 -5.38 -1.05 -13.80
C ILE A 125 -6.65 -1.84 -13.50
N THR A 126 -7.74 -1.13 -13.15
CA THR A 126 -9.00 -1.79 -12.77
C THR A 126 -9.65 -2.51 -13.94
N ASP A 127 -9.55 -1.98 -15.15
CA ASP A 127 -10.07 -2.65 -16.35
C ASP A 127 -9.20 -3.85 -16.74
N TYR A 128 -7.87 -3.76 -16.58
CA TYR A 128 -6.98 -4.91 -16.77
C TYR A 128 -7.28 -6.05 -15.77
N VAL A 129 -7.55 -5.71 -14.51
CA VAL A 129 -7.95 -6.71 -13.51
C VAL A 129 -9.25 -7.43 -13.91
N LYS A 130 -10.24 -6.71 -14.45
CA LYS A 130 -11.50 -7.29 -14.93
C LYS A 130 -11.30 -8.25 -16.11
N GLU A 131 -10.39 -7.90 -17.03
CA GLU A 131 -10.15 -8.65 -18.25
C GLU A 131 -9.27 -9.88 -18.02
N HIS A 132 -8.20 -9.73 -17.21
CA HIS A 132 -7.15 -10.74 -17.07
C HIS A 132 -7.08 -11.39 -15.67
N GLY A 133 -7.83 -10.85 -14.71
CA GLY A 133 -7.80 -11.28 -13.32
C GLY A 133 -6.68 -10.64 -12.50
N ILE A 134 -6.83 -10.75 -11.17
CA ILE A 134 -5.94 -10.09 -10.22
C ILE A 134 -4.51 -10.63 -10.27
N ARG A 135 -4.32 -11.95 -10.46
CA ARG A 135 -2.98 -12.55 -10.48
C ARG A 135 -2.11 -11.99 -11.62
N GLU A 136 -2.66 -11.93 -12.83
CA GLU A 136 -1.97 -11.35 -13.98
C GLU A 136 -1.69 -9.85 -13.79
N ALA A 137 -2.63 -9.13 -13.19
CA ALA A 137 -2.45 -7.72 -12.89
C ALA A 137 -1.32 -7.47 -11.87
N ILE A 138 -1.20 -8.30 -10.83
CA ILE A 138 -0.10 -8.23 -9.86
C ILE A 138 1.24 -8.47 -10.57
N MET A 139 1.35 -9.50 -11.38
CA MET A 139 2.56 -9.78 -12.13
C MET A 139 2.94 -8.62 -13.05
N LYS A 140 1.97 -8.05 -13.75
CA LYS A 140 2.19 -6.92 -14.67
C LYS A 140 2.61 -5.64 -13.96
N TYR A 141 1.83 -5.19 -12.98
CA TYR A 141 2.00 -3.85 -12.38
C TYR A 141 2.94 -3.83 -11.18
N CYS A 142 2.97 -4.89 -10.38
CA CYS A 142 3.96 -5.04 -9.31
C CYS A 142 5.28 -5.65 -9.81
N GLY A 143 5.30 -6.24 -11.00
CA GLY A 143 6.49 -6.90 -11.55
C GLY A 143 6.92 -8.12 -10.75
N LEU A 144 5.96 -8.81 -10.09
CA LEU A 144 6.24 -10.05 -9.37
C LEU A 144 6.44 -11.20 -10.36
N LEU A 145 7.40 -12.06 -10.04
CA LEU A 145 7.73 -13.24 -10.83
C LEU A 145 6.87 -14.45 -10.40
N PRO A 146 6.68 -15.45 -11.27
CA PRO A 146 5.88 -16.64 -10.94
C PRO A 146 6.38 -17.43 -9.73
N ASP A 147 7.69 -17.41 -9.45
CA ASP A 147 8.32 -18.06 -8.31
C ASP A 147 8.16 -17.28 -6.98
N GLU A 148 7.70 -16.04 -7.04
CA GLU A 148 7.31 -15.23 -5.88
C GLU A 148 5.84 -15.49 -5.48
N TRP A 149 5.40 -16.73 -5.64
CA TRP A 149 4.00 -17.15 -5.51
C TRP A 149 3.41 -16.87 -4.13
N GLU A 150 4.19 -16.92 -3.05
CA GLU A 150 3.71 -16.64 -1.70
C GLU A 150 3.17 -15.20 -1.58
N LEU A 151 3.91 -14.23 -2.10
CA LEU A 151 3.48 -12.83 -2.11
C LEU A 151 2.34 -12.60 -3.11
N LEU A 152 2.39 -13.25 -4.30
CA LEU A 152 1.31 -13.21 -5.28
C LEU A 152 -0.01 -13.69 -4.67
N ASP A 153 0.00 -14.83 -3.99
CA ASP A 153 -1.19 -15.43 -3.39
C ASP A 153 -1.69 -14.61 -2.19
N LEU A 154 -0.77 -14.07 -1.39
CA LEU A 154 -1.13 -13.18 -0.28
C LEU A 154 -1.85 -11.92 -0.77
N ILE A 155 -1.30 -11.22 -1.78
CA ILE A 155 -1.96 -10.03 -2.36
C ILE A 155 -3.30 -10.40 -2.98
N GLY A 156 -3.37 -11.53 -3.70
CA GLY A 156 -4.60 -12.02 -4.30
C GLY A 156 -5.68 -12.30 -3.26
N ALA A 157 -5.33 -12.94 -2.15
CA ALA A 157 -6.24 -13.21 -1.03
C ALA A 157 -6.75 -11.91 -0.40
N GLN A 158 -5.85 -10.93 -0.16
CA GLN A 158 -6.24 -9.62 0.37
C GLN A 158 -7.14 -8.84 -0.58
N TYR A 159 -6.93 -8.97 -1.89
CA TYR A 159 -7.82 -8.37 -2.90
C TYR A 159 -9.23 -8.95 -2.82
N GLN A 160 -9.36 -10.28 -2.73
CA GLN A 160 -10.65 -10.94 -2.60
C GLN A 160 -11.37 -10.59 -1.30
N GLU A 161 -10.63 -10.45 -0.20
CA GLU A 161 -11.17 -10.00 1.08
C GLU A 161 -11.69 -8.55 0.99
N ALA A 162 -10.90 -7.65 0.42
CA ALA A 162 -11.27 -6.24 0.28
C ALA A 162 -12.49 -6.04 -0.63
N LEU A 163 -12.68 -6.89 -1.67
CA LEU A 163 -13.89 -6.88 -2.50
C LEU A 163 -15.16 -7.20 -1.72
N LYS A 164 -15.09 -8.08 -0.70
CA LYS A 164 -16.25 -8.45 0.12
C LYS A 164 -16.65 -7.35 1.12
N GLN A 165 -15.74 -6.42 1.39
CA GLN A 165 -15.95 -5.31 2.34
C GLN A 165 -16.49 -4.04 1.68
N ARG A 166 -16.66 -4.04 0.35
CA ARG A 166 -17.26 -2.96 -0.45
C ARG A 166 -18.76 -3.14 -0.58
#